data_61fc5154bacf628e4d523667fcd10fdd
#
_entry.id   61fc5154bacf628e4d523667fcd10fdd
#
_cell.length_a   1.000
_cell.length_b   1.000
_cell.length_c   1.000
_cell.angle_alpha   90.00
_cell.angle_beta   90.00
_cell.angle_gamma   90.00
#
_symmetry.space_group_name_H-M   'P 1'
#
loop_
_entity.id
_entity.type
_entity.pdbx_description
1 polymer ?
#
loop_
_entity_poly.entity_id
_entity_poly.type
_entity_poly.pdbx_seq_one_letter_code
_entity_poly.pdbx_strand_id
1 'polypeptide(L)'
;MKNNESKYKQVVNFVIDGIAEGKLQKGDWIPSINEFRENYHLSRDTVFAGLSELKSRGIIASTPGVGYYIASARIPSEQNIFLLFNEFNEFKEDLYNSFMEHVGKGVSVDLYFHNYNRRVFDALVTDANGKYTTYIIMPGKFTGIGPLLESLSGRVFLLDHFHPELLGRYSSVAQNFEKDTYEALCHGLRHIRKYERLLMVQHEKKEPQERYDGLVRFCAEHGFGHEYLASIRDREIREGDLFILVSDRDLVTLLKQAERQQMTPGREFGIISY
;
A
#
# COMPACT_ATOMS: atom_id res chain seq x y z
N MET A 1 -13.70 31.20 -8.36
CA MET A 1 -14.88 30.49 -8.91
C MET A 1 -15.71 30.04 -7.72
N LYS A 2 -16.94 30.54 -7.56
CA LYS A 2 -17.83 30.13 -6.45
C LYS A 2 -18.21 28.67 -6.66
N ASN A 3 -17.84 27.81 -5.72
CA ASN A 3 -18.23 26.40 -5.66
C ASN A 3 -19.77 26.35 -5.58
N ASN A 4 -20.43 25.85 -6.61
CA ASN A 4 -21.89 25.68 -6.65
C ASN A 4 -22.20 24.32 -5.97
N GLU A 5 -21.83 24.19 -4.69
CA GLU A 5 -22.26 23.06 -3.91
C GLU A 5 -23.78 23.06 -3.81
N SER A 6 -24.37 21.92 -4.12
CA SER A 6 -25.81 21.71 -4.00
C SER A 6 -26.25 22.06 -2.56
N LYS A 7 -27.23 22.94 -2.41
CA LYS A 7 -27.66 23.51 -1.10
C LYS A 7 -27.96 22.47 -0.02
N TYR A 8 -28.40 21.28 -0.38
CA TYR A 8 -28.67 20.19 0.59
C TYR A 8 -27.38 19.62 1.23
N LYS A 9 -26.23 19.77 0.55
CA LYS A 9 -24.94 19.37 1.10
C LYS A 9 -24.54 20.15 2.36
N GLN A 10 -25.07 21.34 2.55
CA GLN A 10 -24.84 22.12 3.78
C GLN A 10 -25.38 21.37 5.01
N VAL A 11 -26.55 20.71 4.88
CA VAL A 11 -27.14 19.89 5.95
C VAL A 11 -26.28 18.62 6.17
N VAL A 12 -25.85 17.99 5.08
CA VAL A 12 -24.99 16.79 5.13
C VAL A 12 -23.68 17.12 5.81
N ASN A 13 -23.01 18.19 5.38
CA ASN A 13 -21.70 18.59 5.90
C ASN A 13 -21.78 19.03 7.38
N PHE A 14 -22.84 19.73 7.80
CA PHE A 14 -23.03 20.05 9.22
C PHE A 14 -22.97 18.83 10.12
N VAL A 15 -23.64 17.75 9.74
CA VAL A 15 -23.68 16.51 10.53
C VAL A 15 -22.35 15.78 10.44
N ILE A 16 -21.79 15.66 9.24
CA ILE A 16 -20.51 14.95 9.00
C ILE A 16 -19.37 15.65 9.72
N ASP A 17 -19.23 16.97 9.56
CA ASP A 17 -18.19 17.76 10.22
C ASP A 17 -18.36 17.73 11.74
N GLY A 18 -19.61 17.84 12.23
CA GLY A 18 -19.91 17.73 13.66
C GLY A 18 -19.48 16.40 14.28
N ILE A 19 -19.65 15.29 13.56
CA ILE A 19 -19.18 13.96 14.00
C ILE A 19 -17.63 13.89 13.91
N ALA A 20 -17.04 14.36 12.81
CA ALA A 20 -15.60 14.33 12.60
C ALA A 20 -14.83 15.17 13.64
N GLU A 21 -15.41 16.29 14.05
CA GLU A 21 -14.87 17.18 15.09
C GLU A 21 -15.18 16.72 16.52
N GLY A 22 -15.92 15.61 16.68
CA GLY A 22 -16.32 15.09 18.00
C GLY A 22 -17.43 15.90 18.70
N LYS A 23 -18.04 16.88 18.01
CA LYS A 23 -19.15 17.71 18.53
C LYS A 23 -20.47 16.97 18.56
N LEU A 24 -20.64 15.98 17.68
CA LEU A 24 -21.81 15.11 17.59
C LEU A 24 -21.39 13.65 17.81
N GLN A 25 -22.06 12.99 18.73
CA GLN A 25 -21.79 11.59 19.11
C GLN A 25 -23.04 10.72 18.86
N LYS A 26 -22.85 9.40 18.84
CA LYS A 26 -23.97 8.46 18.70
C LYS A 26 -25.01 8.70 19.81
N GLY A 27 -26.24 8.90 19.43
CA GLY A 27 -27.37 9.21 20.29
C GLY A 27 -27.73 10.69 20.38
N ASP A 28 -26.85 11.59 19.95
CA ASP A 28 -27.13 13.04 19.99
C ASP A 28 -28.23 13.42 19.01
N TRP A 29 -29.11 14.33 19.43
CA TRP A 29 -30.12 14.92 18.58
C TRP A 29 -29.50 16.00 17.69
N ILE A 30 -29.90 16.02 16.43
CA ILE A 30 -29.50 17.07 15.49
C ILE A 30 -30.62 18.09 15.35
N PRO A 31 -30.30 19.31 14.85
CA PRO A 31 -31.30 20.36 14.67
C PRO A 31 -32.51 19.88 13.86
N SER A 32 -33.69 20.39 14.21
CA SER A 32 -34.93 20.12 13.50
C SER A 32 -34.93 20.72 12.09
N ILE A 33 -35.85 20.27 11.24
CA ILE A 33 -36.03 20.84 9.89
C ILE A 33 -36.22 22.36 9.94
N ASN A 34 -36.94 22.85 10.93
CA ASN A 34 -37.19 24.30 11.05
C ASN A 34 -35.93 25.07 11.44
N GLU A 35 -35.15 24.55 12.40
CA GLU A 35 -33.88 25.14 12.81
C GLU A 35 -32.87 25.15 11.65
N PHE A 36 -32.76 24.07 10.86
CA PHE A 36 -31.93 24.08 9.66
C PHE A 36 -32.37 25.11 8.63
N ARG A 37 -33.67 25.25 8.43
CA ARG A 37 -34.22 26.26 7.51
C ARG A 37 -33.86 27.67 7.93
N GLU A 38 -34.00 27.97 9.20
CA GLU A 38 -33.72 29.30 9.77
C GLU A 38 -32.23 29.62 9.76
N ASN A 39 -31.39 28.68 10.25
CA ASN A 39 -29.94 28.89 10.38
C ASN A 39 -29.21 28.97 9.03
N TYR A 40 -29.66 28.20 8.02
CA TYR A 40 -28.99 28.09 6.72
C TYR A 40 -29.79 28.69 5.56
N HIS A 41 -30.92 29.34 5.81
CA HIS A 41 -31.82 29.92 4.80
C HIS A 41 -32.19 28.91 3.68
N LEU A 42 -32.49 27.66 4.06
CA LEU A 42 -32.82 26.57 3.15
C LEU A 42 -34.32 26.36 3.03
N SER A 43 -34.78 25.84 1.87
CA SER A 43 -36.16 25.38 1.73
C SER A 43 -36.36 24.06 2.53
N ARG A 44 -37.60 23.78 2.90
CA ARG A 44 -37.95 22.51 3.59
C ARG A 44 -37.51 21.28 2.81
N ASP A 45 -37.71 21.28 1.49
CA ASP A 45 -37.37 20.16 0.61
C ASP A 45 -35.87 19.95 0.52
N THR A 46 -35.10 21.07 0.53
CA THR A 46 -33.63 20.99 0.55
C THR A 46 -33.11 20.38 1.84
N VAL A 47 -33.66 20.77 3.00
CA VAL A 47 -33.29 20.17 4.29
C VAL A 47 -33.67 18.69 4.33
N PHE A 48 -34.90 18.39 3.87
CA PHE A 48 -35.38 17.01 3.83
C PHE A 48 -34.52 16.10 2.93
N ALA A 49 -34.06 16.61 1.78
CA ALA A 49 -33.14 15.89 0.90
C ALA A 49 -31.80 15.55 1.61
N GLY A 50 -31.21 16.51 2.33
CA GLY A 50 -29.98 16.28 3.11
C GLY A 50 -30.17 15.27 4.22
N LEU A 51 -31.27 15.37 4.98
CA LEU A 51 -31.60 14.41 6.05
C LEU A 51 -31.91 13.01 5.48
N SER A 52 -32.57 12.93 4.32
CA SER A 52 -32.86 11.65 3.65
C SER A 52 -31.58 10.96 3.19
N GLU A 53 -30.60 11.72 2.67
CA GLU A 53 -29.30 11.18 2.31
C GLU A 53 -28.55 10.68 3.54
N LEU A 54 -28.47 11.44 4.62
CA LEU A 54 -27.85 10.99 5.87
C LEU A 54 -28.50 9.74 6.45
N LYS A 55 -29.85 9.66 6.34
CA LYS A 55 -30.60 8.48 6.78
C LYS A 55 -30.35 7.26 5.90
N SER A 56 -30.28 7.42 4.58
CA SER A 56 -29.94 6.33 3.65
C SER A 56 -28.56 5.80 3.86
N ARG A 57 -27.60 6.65 4.28
CA ARG A 57 -26.24 6.27 4.68
C ARG A 57 -26.15 5.65 6.08
N GLY A 58 -27.27 5.58 6.83
CA GLY A 58 -27.29 5.04 8.19
C GLY A 58 -26.61 5.91 9.24
N ILE A 59 -26.27 7.17 8.91
CA ILE A 59 -25.61 8.12 9.81
C ILE A 59 -26.61 8.62 10.86
N ILE A 60 -27.84 8.92 10.43
CA ILE A 60 -28.92 9.36 11.31
C ILE A 60 -30.09 8.41 11.26
N ALA A 61 -30.87 8.40 12.32
CA ALA A 61 -32.21 7.80 12.37
C ALA A 61 -33.23 8.81 12.85
N SER A 62 -34.51 8.51 12.69
CA SER A 62 -35.60 9.39 13.11
C SER A 62 -36.53 8.71 14.09
N THR A 63 -36.97 9.45 15.11
CA THR A 63 -38.06 9.05 15.99
C THR A 63 -39.30 9.86 15.62
N PRO A 64 -40.41 9.20 15.24
CA PRO A 64 -41.62 9.90 14.88
C PRO A 64 -42.08 10.91 15.97
N GLY A 65 -42.37 12.12 15.56
CA GLY A 65 -42.83 13.19 16.48
C GLY A 65 -41.74 13.81 17.35
N VAL A 66 -40.51 13.32 17.35
CA VAL A 66 -39.41 13.84 18.17
C VAL A 66 -38.32 14.50 17.30
N GLY A 67 -37.79 13.82 16.30
CA GLY A 67 -36.73 14.39 15.45
C GLY A 67 -35.75 13.38 14.89
N TYR A 68 -34.56 13.86 14.52
CA TYR A 68 -33.48 13.06 13.99
C TYR A 68 -32.32 13.01 14.99
N TYR A 69 -31.65 11.86 15.10
CA TYR A 69 -30.50 11.65 15.97
C TYR A 69 -29.40 10.89 15.26
N ILE A 70 -28.16 10.99 15.76
CA ILE A 70 -27.01 10.27 15.26
C ILE A 70 -27.13 8.80 15.58
N ALA A 71 -27.39 7.96 14.59
CA ALA A 71 -27.50 6.51 14.72
C ALA A 71 -26.11 5.83 14.70
N SER A 72 -25.19 6.40 13.91
CA SER A 72 -23.83 5.89 13.81
C SER A 72 -22.85 7.08 13.73
N ALA A 73 -21.84 7.08 14.58
CA ALA A 73 -20.71 8.01 14.48
C ALA A 73 -19.66 7.54 13.43
N ARG A 74 -19.84 6.37 12.82
CA ARG A 74 -19.10 5.98 11.63
C ARG A 74 -19.68 6.73 10.44
N ILE A 75 -18.98 7.76 10.00
CA ILE A 75 -19.30 8.45 8.75
C ILE A 75 -18.90 7.45 7.66
N PRO A 76 -19.84 6.98 6.80
CA PRO A 76 -19.44 6.25 5.60
C PRO A 76 -18.61 7.25 4.78
N SER A 77 -17.33 6.99 4.64
CA SER A 77 -16.46 7.85 3.82
C SER A 77 -16.99 7.84 2.39
N GLU A 78 -16.95 9.00 1.72
CA GLU A 78 -17.28 9.09 0.29
C GLU A 78 -16.36 8.19 -0.56
N GLN A 79 -15.19 7.84 -0.01
CA GLN A 79 -14.24 6.92 -0.61
C GLN A 79 -13.74 5.93 0.45
N ASN A 80 -13.95 4.66 0.15
CA ASN A 80 -13.39 3.55 0.92
C ASN A 80 -12.29 2.90 0.10
N ILE A 81 -11.09 2.84 0.64
CA ILE A 81 -9.92 2.27 -0.03
C ILE A 81 -9.56 0.94 0.62
N PHE A 82 -9.55 -0.11 -0.20
CA PHE A 82 -8.93 -1.38 0.12
C PHE A 82 -7.45 -1.31 -0.27
N LEU A 83 -6.56 -1.34 0.71
CA LEU A 83 -5.12 -1.31 0.49
C LEU A 83 -4.54 -2.68 0.83
N LEU A 84 -4.02 -3.40 -0.16
CA LEU A 84 -3.49 -4.75 0.01
C LEU A 84 -2.00 -4.79 -0.33
N PHE A 85 -1.18 -5.00 0.69
CA PHE A 85 0.27 -5.15 0.56
C PHE A 85 0.68 -6.63 0.55
N ASN A 86 1.86 -6.89 0.00
CA ASN A 86 2.43 -8.23 -0.05
C ASN A 86 2.93 -8.72 1.31
N GLU A 87 3.59 -7.87 2.11
CA GLU A 87 4.03 -8.17 3.47
C GLU A 87 4.20 -6.88 4.28
N PHE A 88 4.35 -7.00 5.60
CA PHE A 88 4.73 -5.91 6.47
C PHE A 88 6.25 -5.86 6.63
N ASN A 89 6.84 -4.71 6.36
CA ASN A 89 8.23 -4.39 6.65
C ASN A 89 8.38 -2.86 6.77
N GLU A 90 9.55 -2.38 7.16
CA GLU A 90 9.82 -0.95 7.38
C GLU A 90 9.50 -0.09 6.14
N PHE A 91 9.92 -0.55 4.95
CA PHE A 91 9.60 0.15 3.70
C PHE A 91 8.10 0.27 3.44
N LYS A 92 7.32 -0.78 3.76
CA LYS A 92 5.85 -0.75 3.57
C LYS A 92 5.16 0.10 4.63
N GLU A 93 5.74 0.19 5.83
CA GLU A 93 5.28 1.12 6.87
C GLU A 93 5.47 2.57 6.42
N ASP A 94 6.65 2.93 5.92
CA ASP A 94 6.93 4.27 5.39
C ASP A 94 6.01 4.62 4.22
N LEU A 95 5.81 3.67 3.30
CA LEU A 95 4.90 3.86 2.17
C LEU A 95 3.46 4.09 2.63
N TYR A 96 2.98 3.33 3.63
CA TYR A 96 1.66 3.50 4.21
C TYR A 96 1.52 4.86 4.90
N ASN A 97 2.50 5.26 5.72
CA ASN A 97 2.48 6.53 6.42
C ASN A 97 2.47 7.70 5.43
N SER A 98 3.33 7.67 4.40
CA SER A 98 3.34 8.67 3.34
C SER A 98 2.01 8.71 2.56
N PHE A 99 1.41 7.55 2.29
CA PHE A 99 0.10 7.49 1.65
C PHE A 99 -0.98 8.14 2.53
N MET A 100 -1.00 7.83 3.83
CA MET A 100 -1.98 8.37 4.77
C MET A 100 -1.86 9.88 4.98
N GLU A 101 -0.66 10.44 4.89
CA GLU A 101 -0.43 11.90 4.93
C GLU A 101 -1.07 12.64 3.74
N HIS A 102 -1.19 11.97 2.59
CA HIS A 102 -1.71 12.54 1.36
C HIS A 102 -3.17 12.17 1.06
N VAL A 103 -3.74 11.25 1.84
CA VAL A 103 -5.16 10.88 1.73
C VAL A 103 -6.04 12.03 2.22
N GLY A 104 -7.02 12.40 1.41
CA GLY A 104 -7.96 13.49 1.72
C GLY A 104 -8.81 13.22 2.96
N LYS A 105 -9.31 14.27 3.59
CA LYS A 105 -10.28 14.13 4.69
C LYS A 105 -11.54 13.40 4.20
N GLY A 106 -12.07 12.51 5.02
CA GLY A 106 -13.28 11.74 4.68
C GLY A 106 -13.02 10.49 3.84
N VAL A 107 -11.77 10.08 3.66
CA VAL A 107 -11.39 8.79 3.06
C VAL A 107 -11.12 7.77 4.16
N SER A 108 -11.71 6.58 4.04
CA SER A 108 -11.40 5.43 4.90
C SER A 108 -10.43 4.51 4.18
N VAL A 109 -9.42 4.02 4.88
CA VAL A 109 -8.42 3.11 4.34
C VAL A 109 -8.31 1.88 5.24
N ASP A 110 -8.60 0.71 4.67
CA ASP A 110 -8.41 -0.57 5.35
C ASP A 110 -7.19 -1.27 4.75
N LEU A 111 -6.17 -1.53 5.60
CA LEU A 111 -4.90 -2.15 5.21
C LEU A 111 -4.92 -3.65 5.49
N TYR A 112 -4.54 -4.44 4.49
CA TYR A 112 -4.44 -5.90 4.54
C TYR A 112 -3.09 -6.40 4.03
N PHE A 113 -2.72 -7.63 4.41
CA PHE A 113 -1.49 -8.29 3.99
C PHE A 113 -1.78 -9.73 3.54
N HIS A 114 -1.25 -10.13 2.39
CA HIS A 114 -1.39 -11.51 1.91
C HIS A 114 -0.17 -12.40 2.17
N ASN A 115 0.95 -11.84 2.63
CA ASN A 115 2.19 -12.52 3.00
C ASN A 115 2.67 -13.53 1.93
N TYR A 116 2.59 -13.16 0.65
CA TYR A 116 2.92 -14.00 -0.50
C TYR A 116 2.14 -15.33 -0.56
N ASN A 117 0.98 -15.40 0.10
CA ASN A 117 0.08 -16.52 0.08
C ASN A 117 -1.05 -16.27 -0.93
N ARG A 118 -1.05 -17.00 -2.04
CA ARG A 118 -2.04 -16.87 -3.11
C ARG A 118 -3.48 -17.09 -2.62
N ARG A 119 -3.70 -18.05 -1.74
CA ARG A 119 -5.06 -18.33 -1.22
C ARG A 119 -5.58 -17.17 -0.37
N VAL A 120 -4.70 -16.56 0.44
CA VAL A 120 -5.05 -15.38 1.25
C VAL A 120 -5.34 -14.19 0.34
N PHE A 121 -4.51 -13.97 -0.69
CA PHE A 121 -4.72 -12.93 -1.69
C PHE A 121 -6.09 -13.08 -2.36
N ASP A 122 -6.40 -14.26 -2.91
CA ASP A 122 -7.66 -14.53 -3.60
C ASP A 122 -8.86 -14.33 -2.66
N ALA A 123 -8.79 -14.82 -1.43
CA ALA A 123 -9.85 -14.66 -0.43
C ALA A 123 -10.09 -13.19 -0.06
N LEU A 124 -9.01 -12.43 0.26
CA LEU A 124 -9.13 -11.02 0.63
C LEU A 124 -9.73 -10.18 -0.51
N VAL A 125 -9.29 -10.39 -1.75
CA VAL A 125 -9.79 -9.65 -2.91
C VAL A 125 -11.25 -10.01 -3.19
N THR A 126 -11.61 -11.30 -3.11
CA THR A 126 -12.99 -11.76 -3.30
C THR A 126 -13.92 -11.18 -2.24
N ASP A 127 -13.51 -11.26 -0.97
CA ASP A 127 -14.33 -10.76 0.15
C ASP A 127 -14.47 -9.23 0.15
N ALA A 128 -13.49 -8.53 -0.42
CA ALA A 128 -13.50 -7.08 -0.52
C ALA A 128 -14.45 -6.57 -1.61
N ASN A 129 -14.84 -7.39 -2.59
CA ASN A 129 -15.64 -6.96 -3.73
C ASN A 129 -16.97 -6.32 -3.28
N GLY A 130 -17.26 -5.14 -3.84
CA GLY A 130 -18.47 -4.36 -3.53
C GLY A 130 -18.45 -3.59 -2.21
N LYS A 131 -17.40 -3.72 -1.40
CA LYS A 131 -17.26 -3.01 -0.11
C LYS A 131 -16.46 -1.72 -0.20
N TYR A 132 -15.68 -1.57 -1.27
CA TYR A 132 -14.75 -0.45 -1.45
C TYR A 132 -14.98 0.24 -2.80
N THR A 133 -14.69 1.52 -2.83
CA THR A 133 -14.75 2.33 -4.06
C THR A 133 -13.45 2.28 -4.85
N THR A 134 -12.36 1.96 -4.15
CA THR A 134 -11.00 1.92 -4.71
C THR A 134 -10.22 0.75 -4.11
N TYR A 135 -9.52 0.03 -4.95
CA TYR A 135 -8.65 -1.09 -4.61
C TYR A 135 -7.22 -0.77 -5.03
N ILE A 136 -6.31 -0.69 -4.08
CA ILE A 136 -4.88 -0.48 -4.31
C ILE A 136 -4.18 -1.76 -3.89
N ILE A 137 -3.60 -2.47 -4.84
CA ILE A 137 -3.18 -3.86 -4.66
C ILE A 137 -1.73 -4.04 -5.07
N MET A 138 -0.93 -4.67 -4.20
CA MET A 138 0.39 -5.22 -4.52
C MET A 138 0.25 -6.72 -4.75
N PRO A 139 0.18 -7.19 -5.99
CA PRO A 139 -0.01 -8.62 -6.25
C PRO A 139 1.26 -9.45 -6.05
N GLY A 140 2.43 -8.81 -5.93
CA GLY A 140 3.72 -9.51 -5.95
C GLY A 140 3.92 -10.23 -7.29
N LYS A 141 4.37 -11.48 -7.24
CA LYS A 141 4.63 -12.31 -8.45
C LYS A 141 3.45 -13.21 -8.84
N PHE A 142 2.24 -12.96 -8.34
CA PHE A 142 1.09 -13.79 -8.71
C PHE A 142 0.67 -13.55 -10.15
N THR A 143 0.60 -14.60 -10.94
CA THR A 143 0.09 -14.59 -12.32
C THR A 143 -1.36 -15.06 -12.39
N GLY A 144 -2.05 -14.79 -13.51
CA GLY A 144 -3.43 -15.20 -13.72
C GLY A 144 -4.44 -14.54 -12.77
N ILE A 145 -4.14 -13.33 -12.27
CA ILE A 145 -5.01 -12.58 -11.36
C ILE A 145 -6.05 -11.72 -12.10
N GLY A 146 -5.92 -11.57 -13.41
CA GLY A 146 -6.79 -10.72 -14.23
C GLY A 146 -8.28 -10.95 -13.99
N PRO A 147 -8.80 -12.19 -14.10
CA PRO A 147 -10.22 -12.47 -13.87
C PRO A 147 -10.72 -12.08 -12.48
N LEU A 148 -9.87 -12.23 -11.45
CA LEU A 148 -10.20 -11.83 -10.07
C LEU A 148 -10.31 -10.31 -9.96
N LEU A 149 -9.37 -9.57 -10.54
CA LEU A 149 -9.39 -8.11 -10.53
C LEU A 149 -10.53 -7.53 -11.36
N GLU A 150 -10.90 -8.18 -12.48
CA GLU A 150 -12.03 -7.80 -13.34
C GLU A 150 -13.39 -7.95 -12.61
N SER A 151 -13.47 -8.81 -11.62
CA SER A 151 -14.69 -8.97 -10.81
C SER A 151 -14.96 -7.82 -9.84
N LEU A 152 -13.95 -6.97 -9.56
CA LEU A 152 -14.07 -5.88 -8.61
C LEU A 152 -14.92 -4.72 -9.17
N SER A 153 -15.87 -4.27 -8.38
CA SER A 153 -16.84 -3.23 -8.77
C SER A 153 -16.35 -1.78 -8.53
N GLY A 154 -15.07 -1.58 -8.18
CA GLY A 154 -14.46 -0.27 -7.93
C GLY A 154 -13.25 0.01 -8.82
N ARG A 155 -12.56 1.13 -8.57
CA ARG A 155 -11.32 1.47 -9.28
C ARG A 155 -10.18 0.60 -8.76
N VAL A 156 -9.42 -0.02 -9.67
CA VAL A 156 -8.27 -0.86 -9.32
C VAL A 156 -6.98 -0.18 -9.74
N PHE A 157 -6.03 -0.12 -8.81
CA PHE A 157 -4.64 0.34 -9.02
C PHE A 157 -3.69 -0.77 -8.59
N LEU A 158 -2.63 -0.98 -9.36
CA LEU A 158 -1.59 -1.94 -9.04
C LEU A 158 -0.33 -1.22 -8.58
N LEU A 159 0.31 -1.76 -7.55
CA LEU A 159 1.55 -1.19 -6.99
C LEU A 159 2.68 -2.22 -6.98
N ASP A 160 3.91 -1.70 -6.97
CA ASP A 160 5.17 -2.37 -6.66
C ASP A 160 5.70 -3.23 -7.81
N HIS A 161 5.01 -4.28 -8.23
CA HIS A 161 5.46 -5.20 -9.27
C HIS A 161 4.77 -4.92 -10.60
N PHE A 162 5.55 -4.96 -11.68
CA PHE A 162 5.03 -4.79 -13.04
C PHE A 162 4.42 -6.10 -13.54
N HIS A 163 3.20 -6.02 -14.08
CA HIS A 163 2.45 -7.16 -14.62
C HIS A 163 2.18 -6.95 -16.11
N PRO A 164 3.03 -7.46 -17.00
CA PRO A 164 2.88 -7.27 -18.44
C PRO A 164 1.51 -7.69 -18.97
N GLU A 165 0.94 -8.78 -18.42
CA GLU A 165 -0.35 -9.33 -18.81
C GLU A 165 -1.55 -8.44 -18.46
N LEU A 166 -1.34 -7.45 -17.59
CA LEU A 166 -2.35 -6.48 -17.14
C LEU A 166 -2.14 -5.08 -17.73
N LEU A 167 -1.13 -4.92 -18.60
CA LEU A 167 -0.77 -3.63 -19.17
C LEU A 167 -1.96 -3.04 -19.96
N GLY A 168 -2.25 -1.75 -19.71
CA GLY A 168 -3.34 -1.03 -20.33
C GLY A 168 -4.74 -1.33 -19.77
N ARG A 169 -4.87 -2.29 -18.84
CA ARG A 169 -6.14 -2.59 -18.17
C ARG A 169 -6.31 -1.81 -16.87
N TYR A 170 -5.22 -1.63 -16.13
CA TYR A 170 -5.21 -0.95 -14.84
C TYR A 170 -4.11 0.10 -14.79
N SER A 171 -4.37 1.18 -14.05
CA SER A 171 -3.31 2.12 -13.69
C SER A 171 -2.34 1.46 -12.72
N SER A 172 -1.04 1.62 -12.95
CA SER A 172 -0.03 1.00 -12.11
C SER A 172 1.13 1.94 -11.80
N VAL A 173 1.71 1.77 -10.62
CA VAL A 173 2.99 2.35 -10.22
C VAL A 173 3.90 1.19 -9.83
N ALA A 174 4.92 0.94 -10.62
CA ALA A 174 5.83 -0.19 -10.43
C ALA A 174 7.29 0.29 -10.30
N GLN A 175 8.07 -0.46 -9.54
CA GLN A 175 9.51 -0.28 -9.48
C GLN A 175 10.16 -0.90 -10.72
N ASN A 176 11.22 -0.28 -11.22
CA ASN A 176 12.04 -0.85 -12.28
C ASN A 176 13.25 -1.57 -11.65
N PHE A 177 13.01 -2.73 -11.07
CA PHE A 177 13.99 -3.48 -10.30
C PHE A 177 15.29 -3.77 -11.04
N GLU A 178 15.25 -4.05 -12.35
CA GLU A 178 16.43 -4.25 -13.17
C GLU A 178 17.27 -2.98 -13.26
N LYS A 179 16.63 -1.88 -13.69
CA LYS A 179 17.30 -0.59 -13.83
C LYS A 179 17.82 -0.07 -12.50
N ASP A 180 17.00 -0.10 -11.47
CA ASP A 180 17.33 0.44 -10.16
C ASP A 180 18.52 -0.31 -9.54
N THR A 181 18.57 -1.65 -9.67
CA THR A 181 19.72 -2.45 -9.22
C THR A 181 20.97 -2.13 -10.02
N TYR A 182 20.87 -2.09 -11.34
CA TYR A 182 22.00 -1.76 -12.20
C TYR A 182 22.57 -0.38 -11.87
N GLU A 183 21.73 0.67 -11.78
CA GLU A 183 22.16 2.03 -11.50
C GLU A 183 22.77 2.16 -10.09
N ALA A 184 22.18 1.51 -9.07
CA ALA A 184 22.74 1.50 -7.72
C ALA A 184 24.14 0.88 -7.68
N LEU A 185 24.36 -0.23 -8.38
CA LEU A 185 25.67 -0.87 -8.50
C LEU A 185 26.67 0.03 -9.25
N CYS A 186 26.24 0.70 -10.32
CA CYS A 186 27.07 1.67 -11.03
C CYS A 186 27.52 2.83 -10.13
N HIS A 187 26.63 3.38 -9.33
CA HIS A 187 26.97 4.42 -8.35
C HIS A 187 27.96 3.91 -7.29
N GLY A 188 27.84 2.64 -6.90
CA GLY A 188 28.72 1.97 -5.95
C GLY A 188 30.04 1.45 -6.53
N LEU A 189 30.27 1.53 -7.85
CA LEU A 189 31.34 0.83 -8.55
C LEU A 189 32.74 1.04 -7.93
N ARG A 190 33.05 2.25 -7.46
CA ARG A 190 34.34 2.54 -6.81
C ARG A 190 34.62 1.69 -5.57
N HIS A 191 33.58 1.28 -4.86
CA HIS A 191 33.67 0.41 -3.68
C HIS A 191 33.59 -1.06 -4.03
N ILE A 192 32.95 -1.40 -5.15
CA ILE A 192 32.75 -2.76 -5.65
C ILE A 192 34.03 -3.30 -6.29
N ARG A 193 34.84 -2.45 -6.94
CA ARG A 193 36.02 -2.85 -7.73
C ARG A 193 37.07 -3.68 -7.00
N LYS A 194 37.07 -3.69 -5.68
CA LYS A 194 38.02 -4.49 -4.88
C LYS A 194 37.56 -5.95 -4.68
N TYR A 195 36.35 -6.28 -5.12
CA TYR A 195 35.80 -7.63 -5.04
C TYR A 195 35.84 -8.28 -6.43
N GLU A 196 35.78 -9.61 -6.44
CA GLU A 196 35.89 -10.40 -7.66
C GLU A 196 34.52 -10.94 -8.12
N ARG A 197 33.65 -11.24 -7.16
CA ARG A 197 32.40 -11.91 -7.41
C ARG A 197 31.27 -11.30 -6.58
N LEU A 198 30.12 -11.05 -7.22
CA LEU A 198 28.93 -10.50 -6.62
C LEU A 198 27.88 -11.61 -6.43
N LEU A 199 27.44 -11.83 -5.21
CA LEU A 199 26.50 -12.88 -4.84
C LEU A 199 25.19 -12.25 -4.36
N MET A 200 24.12 -12.38 -5.13
CA MET A 200 22.81 -11.89 -4.73
C MET A 200 22.02 -12.96 -4.00
N VAL A 201 21.66 -12.68 -2.75
CA VAL A 201 20.83 -13.55 -1.92
C VAL A 201 19.40 -13.03 -1.93
N GLN A 202 18.50 -13.77 -2.56
CA GLN A 202 17.08 -13.40 -2.59
C GLN A 202 16.18 -14.64 -2.66
N HIS A 203 14.98 -14.51 -2.07
CA HIS A 203 14.01 -15.59 -2.03
C HIS A 203 13.16 -15.61 -3.30
N GLU A 204 13.30 -16.63 -4.12
CA GLU A 204 12.64 -16.77 -5.43
C GLU A 204 11.13 -16.50 -5.42
N LYS A 205 10.42 -16.89 -4.35
CA LYS A 205 8.96 -16.69 -4.24
C LYS A 205 8.56 -15.26 -3.89
N LYS A 206 9.47 -14.47 -3.35
CA LYS A 206 9.19 -13.11 -2.86
C LYS A 206 9.79 -12.05 -3.75
N GLU A 207 11.08 -12.21 -4.05
CA GLU A 207 11.88 -11.20 -4.71
C GLU A 207 11.71 -11.23 -6.24
N PRO A 208 11.69 -10.06 -6.91
CA PRO A 208 11.62 -9.99 -8.36
C PRO A 208 12.91 -10.50 -9.01
N GLN A 209 12.79 -11.32 -10.05
CA GLN A 209 13.93 -11.82 -10.84
C GLN A 209 14.69 -10.67 -11.49
N GLU A 210 14.00 -9.63 -11.89
CA GLU A 210 14.52 -8.44 -12.55
C GLU A 210 15.63 -7.76 -11.73
N ARG A 211 15.62 -7.90 -10.40
CA ARG A 211 16.71 -7.41 -9.55
C ARG A 211 18.02 -8.14 -9.83
N TYR A 212 17.96 -9.47 -9.99
CA TYR A 212 19.12 -10.25 -10.38
C TYR A 212 19.55 -9.98 -11.82
N ASP A 213 18.60 -9.73 -12.73
CA ASP A 213 18.91 -9.38 -14.12
C ASP A 213 19.70 -8.07 -14.20
N GLY A 214 19.39 -7.08 -13.36
CA GLY A 214 20.17 -5.86 -13.20
C GLY A 214 21.61 -6.11 -12.71
N LEU A 215 21.79 -7.04 -11.77
CA LEU A 215 23.13 -7.49 -11.33
C LEU A 215 23.89 -8.17 -12.48
N VAL A 216 23.26 -9.09 -13.19
CA VAL A 216 23.88 -9.80 -14.33
C VAL A 216 24.38 -8.82 -15.38
N ARG A 217 23.54 -7.86 -15.74
CA ARG A 217 23.91 -6.77 -16.66
C ARG A 217 25.12 -5.98 -16.19
N PHE A 218 25.10 -5.54 -14.91
CA PHE A 218 26.23 -4.81 -14.32
C PHE A 218 27.53 -5.64 -14.35
N CYS A 219 27.48 -6.90 -13.96
CA CYS A 219 28.63 -7.78 -13.95
C CYS A 219 29.20 -8.04 -15.35
N ALA A 220 28.33 -8.20 -16.35
CA ALA A 220 28.75 -8.37 -17.75
C ALA A 220 29.49 -7.14 -18.30
N GLU A 221 29.01 -5.94 -17.97
CA GLU A 221 29.63 -4.67 -18.43
C GLU A 221 30.96 -4.35 -17.71
N HIS A 222 31.09 -4.75 -16.45
CA HIS A 222 32.24 -4.39 -15.61
C HIS A 222 33.22 -5.51 -15.32
N GLY A 223 32.95 -6.73 -15.83
CA GLY A 223 33.88 -7.87 -15.75
C GLY A 223 33.89 -8.58 -14.40
N PHE A 224 32.78 -8.57 -13.65
CA PHE A 224 32.65 -9.29 -12.39
C PHE A 224 32.03 -10.67 -12.58
N GLY A 225 32.47 -11.65 -11.74
CA GLY A 225 31.72 -12.87 -11.55
C GLY A 225 30.41 -12.60 -10.81
N HIS A 226 29.36 -13.39 -11.07
CA HIS A 226 28.12 -13.27 -10.32
C HIS A 226 27.51 -14.64 -9.99
N GLU A 227 26.71 -14.68 -8.93
CA GLU A 227 26.02 -15.89 -8.52
C GLU A 227 24.67 -15.52 -7.86
N TYR A 228 23.62 -16.29 -8.17
CA TYR A 228 22.33 -16.23 -7.48
C TYR A 228 22.30 -17.24 -6.34
N LEU A 229 21.90 -16.80 -5.15
CA LEU A 229 21.74 -17.65 -3.97
C LEU A 229 20.32 -17.57 -3.45
N ALA A 230 19.61 -18.69 -3.42
CA ALA A 230 18.29 -18.79 -2.81
C ALA A 230 18.35 -18.73 -1.27
N SER A 231 19.52 -18.96 -0.67
CA SER A 231 19.78 -18.92 0.76
C SER A 231 21.25 -18.70 1.04
N ILE A 232 21.54 -17.97 2.10
CA ILE A 232 22.91 -17.79 2.62
C ILE A 232 23.34 -18.93 3.56
N ARG A 233 22.41 -19.79 3.98
CA ARG A 233 22.70 -20.87 4.94
C ARG A 233 23.74 -21.83 4.35
N ASP A 234 24.70 -22.19 5.18
CA ASP A 234 25.77 -23.13 4.85
C ASP A 234 26.67 -22.72 3.67
N ARG A 235 26.61 -21.43 3.29
CA ARG A 235 27.50 -20.89 2.27
C ARG A 235 28.84 -20.49 2.88
N GLU A 236 29.92 -21.06 2.37
CA GLU A 236 31.26 -20.61 2.70
C GLU A 236 31.53 -19.21 2.11
N ILE A 237 32.01 -18.30 2.97
CA ILE A 237 32.44 -16.96 2.56
C ILE A 237 33.88 -17.09 2.04
N ARG A 238 34.14 -16.52 0.88
CA ARG A 238 35.49 -16.49 0.29
C ARG A 238 35.99 -15.05 0.20
N GLU A 239 37.31 -14.92 0.25
CA GLU A 239 37.95 -13.63 -0.02
C GLU A 239 37.57 -13.14 -1.43
N GLY A 240 37.27 -11.86 -1.57
CA GLY A 240 36.81 -11.25 -2.83
C GLY A 240 35.30 -11.40 -3.11
N ASP A 241 34.53 -12.06 -2.26
CA ASP A 241 33.06 -12.12 -2.40
C ASP A 241 32.41 -10.79 -1.95
N LEU A 242 31.39 -10.34 -2.69
CA LEU A 242 30.50 -9.25 -2.31
C LEU A 242 29.07 -9.76 -2.27
N PHE A 243 28.49 -9.82 -1.07
CA PHE A 243 27.12 -10.28 -0.87
C PHE A 243 26.15 -9.11 -0.98
N ILE A 244 25.08 -9.29 -1.77
CA ILE A 244 23.97 -8.36 -1.91
C ILE A 244 22.76 -9.02 -1.25
N LEU A 245 22.25 -8.40 -0.17
CA LEU A 245 21.25 -8.98 0.72
C LEU A 245 20.00 -8.12 0.70
N VAL A 246 18.83 -8.75 0.61
CA VAL A 246 17.50 -8.10 0.65
C VAL A 246 16.77 -8.39 1.97
N SER A 247 17.39 -9.11 2.88
CA SER A 247 16.78 -9.54 4.13
C SER A 247 17.73 -9.37 5.30
N ASP A 248 17.28 -8.69 6.37
CA ASP A 248 18.03 -8.56 7.63
C ASP A 248 18.39 -9.90 8.25
N ARG A 249 17.52 -10.91 8.07
CA ARG A 249 17.79 -12.27 8.53
C ARG A 249 19.03 -12.88 7.85
N ASP A 250 19.17 -12.64 6.55
CA ASP A 250 20.32 -13.11 5.79
C ASP A 250 21.58 -12.33 6.19
N LEU A 251 21.47 -11.03 6.43
CA LEU A 251 22.56 -10.21 6.97
C LEU A 251 23.06 -10.75 8.31
N VAL A 252 22.16 -10.99 9.26
CA VAL A 252 22.54 -11.57 10.57
C VAL A 252 23.18 -12.95 10.41
N THR A 253 22.65 -13.76 9.49
CA THR A 253 23.20 -15.10 9.23
C THR A 253 24.59 -15.01 8.65
N LEU A 254 24.82 -14.12 7.66
CA LEU A 254 26.12 -13.90 7.04
C LEU A 254 27.16 -13.41 8.06
N LEU A 255 26.80 -12.45 8.91
CA LEU A 255 27.70 -11.93 9.94
C LEU A 255 28.11 -13.00 10.95
N LYS A 256 27.19 -13.88 11.38
CA LYS A 256 27.53 -15.03 12.25
C LYS A 256 28.43 -16.05 11.57
N GLN A 257 28.29 -16.27 10.27
CA GLN A 257 29.19 -17.13 9.50
C GLN A 257 30.58 -16.51 9.36
N ALA A 258 30.64 -15.21 9.07
CA ALA A 258 31.89 -14.46 8.99
C ALA A 258 32.70 -14.52 10.30
N GLU A 259 32.02 -14.34 11.44
CA GLU A 259 32.63 -14.47 12.77
C GLU A 259 33.25 -15.86 12.99
N ARG A 260 32.53 -16.94 12.63
CA ARG A 260 33.03 -18.33 12.73
C ARG A 260 34.25 -18.59 11.84
N GLN A 261 34.30 -17.95 10.66
CA GLN A 261 35.38 -18.04 9.70
C GLN A 261 36.51 -17.03 9.95
N GLN A 262 36.39 -16.20 10.99
CA GLN A 262 37.31 -15.11 11.32
C GLN A 262 37.53 -14.12 10.17
N MET A 263 36.46 -13.84 9.40
CA MET A 263 36.46 -12.91 8.27
C MET A 263 35.76 -11.60 8.66
N THR A 264 36.30 -10.48 8.21
CA THR A 264 35.81 -9.13 8.55
C THR A 264 35.15 -8.48 7.33
N PRO A 265 33.87 -8.05 7.42
CA PRO A 265 33.22 -7.30 6.36
C PRO A 265 34.00 -6.03 5.98
N GLY A 266 34.05 -5.75 4.70
CA GLY A 266 34.79 -4.61 4.17
C GLY A 266 36.30 -4.84 3.97
N ARG A 267 36.85 -5.94 4.49
CA ARG A 267 38.23 -6.33 4.36
C ARG A 267 38.40 -7.56 3.46
N GLU A 268 38.04 -8.76 3.94
CA GLU A 268 38.15 -10.00 3.16
C GLU A 268 36.96 -10.17 2.23
N PHE A 269 35.76 -9.74 2.62
CA PHE A 269 34.55 -9.78 1.81
C PHE A 269 33.71 -8.52 1.97
N GLY A 270 32.70 -8.35 1.13
CA GLY A 270 31.81 -7.17 1.16
C GLY A 270 30.35 -7.51 1.42
N ILE A 271 29.61 -6.49 1.87
CA ILE A 271 28.17 -6.57 2.06
C ILE A 271 27.53 -5.30 1.47
N ILE A 272 26.48 -5.49 0.69
CA ILE A 272 25.49 -4.49 0.33
C ILE A 272 24.18 -5.00 0.93
N SER A 273 23.54 -4.21 1.79
CA SER A 273 22.23 -4.49 2.36
C SER A 273 21.22 -3.47 1.83
N TYR A 274 20.06 -3.98 1.51
CA TYR A 274 18.92 -3.18 1.04
C TYR A 274 18.14 -2.66 2.21
#